data_1aadec6a89095616c07a8224e3838d85
#
_entry.id   1aadec6a89095616c07a8224e3838d85
#
_cell.length_a   1.000
_cell.length_b   1.000
_cell.length_c   1.000
_cell.angle_alpha   90.00
_cell.angle_beta   90.00
_cell.angle_gamma   90.00
#
_symmetry.space_group_name_H-M   'P 1'
#
loop_
_entity.id
_entity.type
_entity.pdbx_description
1 polymer ?
#
loop_
_entity_poly.entity_id
_entity_poly.type
_entity_poly.pdbx_seq_one_letter_code
_entity_poly.pdbx_strand_id
1 'polypeptide(L)'
;IIAIGGGGFGRSVHNTKIDKYILEQCSLERPNVCFIPTASAEDKAYTVNFYSVYSKLNCNPIHINFFQRTPRIDSIINKQNIIFVGGGNTKSMLAVWREWNLDKLLLKAYNRGAILCGVSAGAICWFKQGITDSWASNLNVMDCLDFIPECCCPHYDGEIDRRPSVHDMIKNKIINSCD
;
A
#
# COMPACT_ATOMS: atom_id res chain seq x y z
N ILE A 1 -1.40 -7.91 7.82
CA ILE A 1 -0.95 -6.72 7.04
C ILE A 1 0.56 -6.64 7.06
N ILE A 2 1.19 -6.25 5.92
CA ILE A 2 2.64 -6.04 5.80
C ILE A 2 2.87 -4.61 5.31
N ALA A 3 3.26 -3.72 6.21
CA ALA A 3 3.57 -2.33 5.90
C ALA A 3 5.07 -2.18 5.58
N ILE A 4 5.40 -1.61 4.42
CA ILE A 4 6.78 -1.46 3.93
C ILE A 4 7.09 0.04 3.85
N GLY A 5 8.00 0.52 4.69
CA GLY A 5 8.36 1.93 4.75
C GLY A 5 8.93 2.48 3.43
N GLY A 6 9.66 1.65 2.68
CA GLY A 6 10.24 2.01 1.38
C GLY A 6 10.89 0.81 0.71
N GLY A 7 11.22 0.92 -0.59
CA GLY A 7 11.88 -0.15 -1.35
C GLY A 7 10.93 -0.96 -2.25
N GLY A 8 11.19 -2.27 -2.41
CA GLY A 8 10.43 -3.17 -3.27
C GLY A 8 10.67 -2.96 -4.77
N PHE A 9 9.90 -3.63 -5.61
CA PHE A 9 10.06 -3.63 -7.07
C PHE A 9 9.90 -2.25 -7.74
N GLY A 10 9.27 -1.31 -7.07
CA GLY A 10 9.21 0.08 -7.56
C GLY A 10 10.56 0.80 -7.57
N ARG A 11 11.51 0.37 -6.73
CA ARG A 11 12.88 0.90 -6.64
C ARG A 11 13.92 -0.01 -7.27
N SER A 12 13.74 -1.32 -7.16
CA SER A 12 14.70 -2.30 -7.68
C SER A 12 14.02 -3.63 -8.02
N VAL A 13 13.95 -3.93 -9.30
CA VAL A 13 13.40 -5.21 -9.80
C VAL A 13 14.34 -6.40 -9.58
N HIS A 14 15.59 -6.14 -9.17
CA HIS A 14 16.59 -7.17 -8.93
C HIS A 14 16.59 -7.69 -7.50
N ASN A 15 16.07 -6.91 -6.55
CA ASN A 15 15.99 -7.32 -5.14
C ASN A 15 14.56 -7.76 -4.80
N THR A 16 14.31 -9.05 -4.91
CA THR A 16 13.00 -9.68 -4.69
C THR A 16 12.79 -10.24 -3.28
N LYS A 17 13.62 -9.85 -2.30
CA LYS A 17 13.52 -10.41 -0.93
C LYS A 17 12.19 -10.08 -0.28
N ILE A 18 11.72 -8.84 -0.41
CA ILE A 18 10.43 -8.40 0.13
C ILE A 18 9.29 -9.16 -0.56
N ASP A 19 9.34 -9.28 -1.89
CA ASP A 19 8.29 -9.93 -2.68
C ASP A 19 8.17 -11.42 -2.34
N LYS A 20 9.30 -12.10 -2.17
CA LYS A 20 9.33 -13.50 -1.72
C LYS A 20 8.79 -13.65 -0.31
N TYR A 21 9.21 -12.78 0.62
CA TYR A 21 8.69 -12.79 1.98
C TYR A 21 7.16 -12.64 2.01
N ILE A 22 6.60 -11.73 1.20
CA ILE A 22 5.15 -11.55 1.10
C ILE A 22 4.47 -12.84 0.63
N LEU A 23 5.00 -13.51 -0.40
CA LEU A 23 4.45 -14.76 -0.91
C LEU A 23 4.52 -15.89 0.13
N GLU A 24 5.61 -15.98 0.88
CA GLU A 24 5.82 -16.97 1.95
C GLU A 24 4.82 -16.84 3.11
N GLN A 25 4.19 -15.67 3.29
CA GLN A 25 3.12 -15.50 4.28
C GLN A 25 1.80 -16.14 3.85
N CYS A 26 1.66 -16.53 2.59
CA CYS A 26 0.47 -17.19 2.08
C CYS A 26 0.67 -18.71 2.10
N SER A 27 -0.30 -19.45 2.65
CA SER A 27 -0.24 -20.92 2.71
C SER A 27 -0.46 -21.62 1.36
N LEU A 28 -0.91 -20.88 0.34
CA LEU A 28 -1.13 -21.43 -1.00
C LEU A 28 0.18 -21.47 -1.78
N GLU A 29 0.43 -22.58 -2.45
CA GLU A 29 1.61 -22.75 -3.29
C GLU A 29 1.69 -21.71 -4.42
N ARG A 30 0.56 -21.33 -5.01
CA ARG A 30 0.47 -20.35 -6.10
C ARG A 30 -0.66 -19.34 -5.87
N PRO A 31 -0.44 -18.34 -5.01
CA PRO A 31 -1.47 -17.37 -4.67
C PRO A 31 -1.80 -16.40 -5.82
N ASN A 32 -3.03 -15.90 -5.82
CA ASN A 32 -3.44 -14.77 -6.65
C ASN A 32 -2.95 -13.47 -6.00
N VAL A 33 -2.19 -12.68 -6.74
CA VAL A 33 -1.61 -11.40 -6.29
C VAL A 33 -2.15 -10.26 -7.12
N CYS A 34 -2.80 -9.30 -6.48
CA CYS A 34 -3.31 -8.11 -7.13
C CYS A 34 -2.47 -6.89 -6.77
N PHE A 35 -1.92 -6.22 -7.77
CA PHE A 35 -1.27 -4.92 -7.60
C PHE A 35 -2.26 -3.78 -7.83
N ILE A 36 -2.24 -2.78 -6.96
CA ILE A 36 -3.08 -1.58 -7.05
C ILE A 36 -2.18 -0.34 -7.14
N PRO A 37 -1.93 0.19 -8.35
CA PRO A 37 -1.01 1.31 -8.59
C PRO A 37 -1.67 2.69 -8.46
N THR A 38 -2.83 2.82 -7.82
CA THR A 38 -3.61 4.07 -7.79
C THR A 38 -2.80 5.26 -7.25
N ALA A 39 -1.99 5.05 -6.20
CA ALA A 39 -1.20 6.11 -5.58
C ALA A 39 -0.18 6.76 -6.54
N SER A 40 0.33 6.02 -7.51
CA SER A 40 1.25 6.50 -8.55
C SER A 40 0.54 7.02 -9.81
N ALA A 41 -0.77 7.29 -9.73
CA ALA A 41 -1.60 7.61 -10.89
C ALA A 41 -1.52 6.55 -12.00
N GLU A 42 -1.42 5.28 -11.60
CA GLU A 42 -1.34 4.10 -12.48
C GLU A 42 -0.11 4.14 -13.41
N ASP A 43 1.03 4.55 -12.87
CA ASP A 43 2.28 4.62 -13.62
C ASP A 43 2.59 3.31 -14.32
N LYS A 44 2.80 3.39 -15.64
CA LYS A 44 3.02 2.23 -16.50
C LYS A 44 4.34 1.53 -16.21
N ALA A 45 5.39 2.30 -15.92
CA ALA A 45 6.69 1.72 -15.59
C ALA A 45 6.63 0.95 -14.27
N TYR A 46 5.89 1.45 -13.29
CA TYR A 46 5.67 0.75 -12.03
C TYR A 46 4.91 -0.57 -12.23
N THR A 47 3.88 -0.55 -13.08
CA THR A 47 3.13 -1.77 -13.45
C THR A 47 4.02 -2.77 -14.20
N VAL A 48 4.87 -2.32 -15.11
CA VAL A 48 5.86 -3.18 -15.80
C VAL A 48 6.85 -3.78 -14.81
N ASN A 49 7.34 -3.00 -13.85
CA ASN A 49 8.23 -3.49 -12.79
C ASN A 49 7.56 -4.57 -11.94
N PHE A 50 6.29 -4.39 -11.57
CA PHE A 50 5.52 -5.41 -10.88
C PHE A 50 5.52 -6.73 -11.65
N TYR A 51 5.14 -6.72 -12.91
CA TYR A 51 5.11 -7.93 -13.72
C TYR A 51 6.50 -8.52 -13.97
N SER A 52 7.54 -7.69 -14.12
CA SER A 52 8.92 -8.16 -14.31
C SER A 52 9.45 -8.98 -13.12
N VAL A 53 8.89 -8.73 -11.92
CA VAL A 53 9.20 -9.48 -10.70
C VAL A 53 8.23 -10.63 -10.51
N TYR A 54 6.94 -10.33 -10.38
CA TYR A 54 5.94 -11.31 -9.94
C TYR A 54 5.63 -12.40 -10.98
N SER A 55 5.84 -12.15 -12.29
CA SER A 55 5.71 -13.22 -13.29
C SER A 55 6.81 -14.30 -13.22
N LYS A 56 7.91 -14.01 -12.52
CA LYS A 56 9.02 -14.96 -12.28
C LYS A 56 8.89 -15.70 -10.94
N LEU A 57 7.93 -15.31 -10.11
CA LEU A 57 7.63 -15.94 -8.82
C LEU A 57 6.44 -16.90 -8.97
N ASN A 58 6.32 -17.84 -8.04
CA ASN A 58 5.22 -18.82 -8.09
C ASN A 58 3.89 -18.21 -7.61
N CYS A 59 3.27 -17.38 -8.45
CA CYS A 59 2.00 -16.73 -8.17
C CYS A 59 1.23 -16.42 -9.46
N ASN A 60 0.00 -15.91 -9.33
CA ASN A 60 -0.83 -15.44 -10.44
C ASN A 60 -0.97 -13.91 -10.31
N PRO A 61 -0.10 -13.10 -10.94
CA PRO A 61 -0.12 -11.65 -10.81
C PRO A 61 -1.17 -11.02 -11.72
N ILE A 62 -1.91 -10.05 -11.18
CA ILE A 62 -2.78 -9.14 -11.91
C ILE A 62 -2.63 -7.72 -11.34
N HIS A 63 -3.16 -6.72 -12.04
CA HIS A 63 -3.33 -5.36 -11.49
C HIS A 63 -4.74 -4.82 -11.78
N ILE A 64 -5.12 -3.77 -11.06
CA ILE A 64 -6.39 -3.06 -11.26
C ILE A 64 -6.10 -1.58 -11.50
N ASN A 65 -6.71 -1.03 -12.56
CA ASN A 65 -6.71 0.39 -12.88
C ASN A 65 -8.09 1.01 -12.63
N PHE A 66 -8.11 2.28 -12.23
CA PHE A 66 -9.33 3.08 -11.97
C PHE A 66 -9.51 4.24 -12.94
N PHE A 67 -8.45 4.64 -13.65
CA PHE A 67 -8.48 5.77 -14.60
C PHE A 67 -8.73 5.36 -16.06
N GLN A 68 -9.10 4.10 -16.27
CA GLN A 68 -9.53 3.56 -17.56
C GLN A 68 -10.89 2.85 -17.37
N ARG A 69 -11.36 2.15 -18.41
CA ARG A 69 -12.55 1.32 -18.25
C ARG A 69 -12.31 0.23 -17.22
N THR A 70 -12.86 0.44 -16.03
CA THR A 70 -12.62 -0.41 -14.87
C THR A 70 -13.50 -1.65 -14.94
N PRO A 71 -12.97 -2.85 -14.72
CA PRO A 71 -13.75 -4.09 -14.64
C PRO A 71 -14.55 -4.12 -13.33
N ARG A 72 -15.33 -5.19 -13.13
CA ARG A 72 -16.01 -5.45 -11.85
C ARG A 72 -14.98 -5.77 -10.77
N ILE A 73 -14.59 -4.74 -10.00
CA ILE A 73 -13.54 -4.84 -8.97
C ILE A 73 -13.91 -5.79 -7.84
N ASP A 74 -15.20 -5.88 -7.47
CA ASP A 74 -15.69 -6.82 -6.46
C ASP A 74 -15.35 -8.27 -6.81
N SER A 75 -15.59 -8.68 -8.06
CA SER A 75 -15.30 -10.03 -8.52
C SER A 75 -13.81 -10.34 -8.61
N ILE A 76 -12.98 -9.31 -8.82
CA ILE A 76 -11.53 -9.44 -8.86
C ILE A 76 -10.96 -9.54 -7.43
N ILE A 77 -11.26 -8.56 -6.58
CA ILE A 77 -10.76 -8.49 -5.20
C ILE A 77 -11.14 -9.73 -4.39
N ASN A 78 -12.35 -10.25 -4.60
CA ASN A 78 -12.81 -11.46 -3.89
C ASN A 78 -11.99 -12.73 -4.20
N LYS A 79 -11.23 -12.75 -5.28
CA LYS A 79 -10.38 -13.88 -5.68
C LYS A 79 -8.92 -13.74 -5.24
N GLN A 80 -8.54 -12.59 -4.68
CA GLN A 80 -7.15 -12.33 -4.35
C GLN A 80 -6.79 -12.91 -2.98
N ASN A 81 -5.59 -13.47 -2.91
CA ASN A 81 -4.98 -13.96 -1.68
C ASN A 81 -4.03 -12.90 -1.10
N ILE A 82 -3.41 -12.12 -1.98
CA ILE A 82 -2.49 -11.04 -1.64
C ILE A 82 -2.89 -9.79 -2.42
N ILE A 83 -2.96 -8.66 -1.74
CA ILE A 83 -3.25 -7.36 -2.35
C ILE A 83 -2.08 -6.43 -2.03
N PHE A 84 -1.32 -6.06 -3.06
CA PHE A 84 -0.16 -5.17 -2.96
C PHE A 84 -0.52 -3.77 -3.42
N VAL A 85 -0.32 -2.78 -2.57
CA VAL A 85 -0.58 -1.36 -2.86
C VAL A 85 0.73 -0.62 -3.10
N GLY A 86 0.81 0.08 -4.22
CA GLY A 86 1.97 0.87 -4.59
C GLY A 86 2.12 2.15 -3.79
N GLY A 87 3.34 2.73 -3.84
CA GLY A 87 3.62 4.05 -3.31
C GLY A 87 3.15 5.19 -4.21
N GLY A 88 3.14 6.41 -3.68
CA GLY A 88 2.74 7.64 -4.38
C GLY A 88 1.90 8.57 -3.51
N ASN A 89 0.88 9.21 -4.08
CA ASN A 89 0.02 10.16 -3.39
C ASN A 89 -1.12 9.46 -2.64
N THR A 90 -1.01 9.39 -1.31
CA THR A 90 -1.99 8.72 -0.44
C THR A 90 -3.36 9.38 -0.49
N LYS A 91 -3.40 10.71 -0.49
CA LYS A 91 -4.65 11.49 -0.47
C LYS A 91 -5.48 11.22 -1.73
N SER A 92 -4.86 11.32 -2.90
CA SER A 92 -5.51 11.04 -4.17
C SER A 92 -5.97 9.59 -4.27
N MET A 93 -5.12 8.65 -3.85
CA MET A 93 -5.46 7.22 -3.83
C MET A 93 -6.71 6.94 -2.99
N LEU A 94 -6.77 7.42 -1.74
CA LEU A 94 -7.90 7.17 -0.86
C LEU A 94 -9.18 7.87 -1.34
N ALA A 95 -9.09 9.04 -1.98
CA ALA A 95 -10.24 9.70 -2.59
C ALA A 95 -10.86 8.84 -3.70
N VAL A 96 -10.02 8.32 -4.61
CA VAL A 96 -10.45 7.39 -5.66
C VAL A 96 -11.06 6.13 -5.04
N TRP A 97 -10.40 5.51 -4.08
CA TRP A 97 -10.87 4.27 -3.47
C TRP A 97 -12.22 4.41 -2.76
N ARG A 98 -12.45 5.51 -2.05
CA ARG A 98 -13.72 5.80 -1.38
C ARG A 98 -14.86 5.97 -2.39
N GLU A 99 -14.63 6.65 -3.50
CA GLU A 99 -15.59 6.79 -4.58
C GLU A 99 -15.99 5.44 -5.20
N TRP A 100 -15.02 4.54 -5.37
CA TRP A 100 -15.25 3.20 -5.90
C TRP A 100 -15.67 2.16 -4.84
N ASN A 101 -15.82 2.54 -3.58
CA ASN A 101 -16.05 1.64 -2.44
C ASN A 101 -15.02 0.50 -2.32
N LEU A 102 -13.80 0.73 -2.82
CA LEU A 102 -12.71 -0.25 -2.73
C LEU A 102 -12.28 -0.45 -1.28
N ASP A 103 -12.30 0.58 -0.45
CA ASP A 103 -12.06 0.52 1.00
C ASP A 103 -12.87 -0.60 1.67
N LYS A 104 -14.18 -0.68 1.36
CA LYS A 104 -15.07 -1.71 1.88
C LYS A 104 -14.74 -3.11 1.35
N LEU A 105 -14.31 -3.20 0.09
CA LEU A 105 -13.90 -4.47 -0.51
C LEU A 105 -12.59 -4.97 0.09
N LEU A 106 -11.65 -4.06 0.36
CA LEU A 106 -10.38 -4.38 1.01
C LEU A 106 -10.59 -4.86 2.45
N LEU A 107 -11.49 -4.21 3.21
CA LEU A 107 -11.84 -4.68 4.56
C LEU A 107 -12.46 -6.09 4.53
N LYS A 108 -13.34 -6.36 3.57
CA LYS A 108 -13.91 -7.71 3.38
C LYS A 108 -12.83 -8.73 3.01
N ALA A 109 -11.88 -8.35 2.14
CA ALA A 109 -10.76 -9.21 1.78
C ALA A 109 -9.85 -9.51 2.99
N TYR A 110 -9.54 -8.50 3.79
CA TYR A 110 -8.79 -8.64 5.04
C TYR A 110 -9.47 -9.61 6.02
N ASN A 111 -10.75 -9.41 6.28
CA ASN A 111 -11.53 -10.26 7.18
C ASN A 111 -11.66 -11.73 6.69
N ARG A 112 -11.51 -11.96 5.37
CA ARG A 112 -11.45 -13.29 4.76
C ARG A 112 -10.07 -13.95 4.89
N GLY A 113 -9.05 -13.22 5.37
CA GLY A 113 -7.68 -13.69 5.51
C GLY A 113 -6.77 -13.37 4.32
N ALA A 114 -7.17 -12.48 3.40
CA ALA A 114 -6.25 -11.98 2.38
C ALA A 114 -5.13 -11.15 3.02
N ILE A 115 -3.92 -11.33 2.52
CA ILE A 115 -2.76 -10.56 2.96
C ILE A 115 -2.80 -9.20 2.27
N LEU A 116 -2.92 -8.15 3.07
CA LEU A 116 -2.79 -6.78 2.60
C LEU A 116 -1.35 -6.32 2.80
N CYS A 117 -0.74 -5.78 1.77
CA CYS A 117 0.60 -5.26 1.88
C CYS A 117 0.78 -4.01 1.00
N GLY A 118 1.84 -3.27 1.22
CA GLY A 118 2.15 -2.14 0.38
C GLY A 118 3.29 -1.30 0.87
N VAL A 119 3.77 -0.40 0.01
CA VAL A 119 4.95 0.42 0.23
C VAL A 119 4.59 1.91 0.28
N SER A 120 5.18 2.65 1.22
CA SER A 120 4.97 4.10 1.35
C SER A 120 3.48 4.46 1.51
N ALA A 121 2.84 5.11 0.54
CA ALA A 121 1.40 5.34 0.53
C ALA A 121 0.59 4.05 0.74
N GLY A 122 1.03 2.93 0.14
CA GLY A 122 0.43 1.62 0.31
C GLY A 122 0.72 0.96 1.66
N ALA A 123 1.71 1.45 2.41
CA ALA A 123 1.95 1.04 3.80
C ALA A 123 1.02 1.77 4.75
N ILE A 124 0.99 3.10 4.67
CA ILE A 124 0.25 3.93 5.64
C ILE A 124 -1.26 3.84 5.48
N CYS A 125 -1.76 3.51 4.29
CA CYS A 125 -3.19 3.48 4.03
C CYS A 125 -3.99 2.51 4.93
N TRP A 126 -3.36 1.51 5.51
CA TRP A 126 -4.00 0.52 6.39
C TRP A 126 -4.22 1.03 7.81
N PHE A 127 -3.45 2.01 8.25
CA PHE A 127 -3.51 2.55 9.60
C PHE A 127 -4.69 3.50 9.78
N LYS A 128 -4.98 3.85 11.03
CA LYS A 128 -5.94 4.90 11.35
C LYS A 128 -5.43 6.24 10.84
N GLN A 129 -4.15 6.53 11.09
CA GLN A 129 -3.50 7.75 10.65
C GLN A 129 -2.19 7.46 9.94
N GLY A 130 -1.85 8.28 8.95
CA GLY A 130 -0.59 8.20 8.23
C GLY A 130 0.08 9.57 8.15
N ILE A 131 1.41 9.61 8.30
CA ILE A 131 2.20 10.82 8.08
C ILE A 131 2.60 10.87 6.63
N THR A 132 2.20 11.91 5.93
CA THR A 132 2.29 12.02 4.47
C THR A 132 2.64 13.43 4.01
N ASP A 133 3.29 13.51 2.87
CA ASP A 133 3.59 14.70 2.07
C ASP A 133 2.70 14.79 0.82
N SER A 134 1.56 14.12 0.80
CA SER A 134 0.64 14.07 -0.36
C SER A 134 0.13 15.44 -0.80
N TRP A 135 0.20 16.44 0.04
CA TRP A 135 -0.15 17.83 -0.27
C TRP A 135 0.68 18.81 0.56
N ALA A 136 0.84 20.03 0.07
CA ALA A 136 1.69 21.08 0.67
C ALA A 136 3.18 20.68 0.72
N SER A 137 4.01 21.54 1.30
CA SER A 137 5.47 21.37 1.39
C SER A 137 5.93 20.67 2.67
N ASN A 138 5.01 20.41 3.61
CA ASN A 138 5.33 19.84 4.92
C ASN A 138 4.66 18.47 5.08
N LEU A 139 5.19 17.69 6.02
CA LEU A 139 4.55 16.45 6.47
C LEU A 139 3.27 16.75 7.24
N ASN A 140 2.22 16.02 6.94
CA ASN A 140 0.91 16.19 7.54
C ASN A 140 0.37 14.86 8.05
N VAL A 141 -0.48 14.90 9.06
CA VAL A 141 -1.25 13.73 9.51
C VAL A 141 -2.52 13.63 8.67
N MET A 142 -2.86 12.42 8.24
CA MET A 142 -4.05 12.14 7.45
C MET A 142 -4.75 10.90 7.97
N ASP A 143 -6.08 10.96 8.08
CA ASP A 143 -6.90 9.79 8.38
C ASP A 143 -6.95 8.85 7.17
N CYS A 144 -6.63 7.58 7.41
CA CYS A 144 -6.57 6.54 6.40
C CYS A 144 -7.73 5.53 6.53
N LEU A 145 -7.49 4.23 6.41
CA LEU A 145 -8.57 3.21 6.39
C LEU A 145 -8.92 2.63 7.76
N ASP A 146 -8.11 2.88 8.78
CA ASP A 146 -8.33 2.43 10.17
C ASP A 146 -8.49 0.90 10.32
N PHE A 147 -7.70 0.11 9.56
CA PHE A 147 -7.62 -1.33 9.77
C PHE A 147 -6.66 -1.67 10.91
N ILE A 148 -5.70 -0.80 11.17
CA ILE A 148 -4.76 -0.81 12.29
C ILE A 148 -4.96 0.51 13.05
N PRO A 149 -5.31 0.48 14.36
CA PRO A 149 -5.71 1.67 15.12
C PRO A 149 -4.57 2.60 15.55
N GLU A 150 -3.39 2.49 14.91
CA GLU A 150 -2.19 3.28 15.15
C GLU A 150 -1.95 4.32 14.04
N CYS A 151 -0.89 5.12 14.24
CA CYS A 151 -0.32 6.01 13.22
C CYS A 151 0.92 5.37 12.60
N CYS A 152 1.15 5.59 11.30
CA CYS A 152 2.35 5.10 10.62
C CYS A 152 3.07 6.21 9.86
N CYS A 153 4.41 6.23 9.95
CA CYS A 153 5.28 7.11 9.18
C CYS A 153 6.17 6.28 8.26
N PRO A 154 5.96 6.29 6.93
CA PRO A 154 6.86 5.63 6.00
C PRO A 154 8.17 6.41 5.88
N HIS A 155 9.22 5.76 5.34
CA HIS A 155 10.54 6.37 5.12
C HIS A 155 11.20 6.94 6.38
N TYR A 156 10.79 6.48 7.57
CA TYR A 156 11.18 7.05 8.86
C TYR A 156 12.70 7.14 9.06
N ASP A 157 13.45 6.12 8.60
CA ASP A 157 14.91 6.09 8.65
C ASP A 157 15.59 6.62 7.37
N GLY A 158 14.83 6.73 6.29
CA GLY A 158 15.36 7.04 4.96
C GLY A 158 15.29 8.53 4.59
N GLU A 159 14.39 9.29 5.21
CA GLU A 159 14.19 10.71 4.94
C GLU A 159 14.44 11.54 6.20
N ILE A 160 15.36 12.51 6.09
CA ILE A 160 15.92 13.23 7.23
C ILE A 160 14.87 13.99 8.06
N ASP A 161 13.80 14.45 7.41
CA ASP A 161 12.76 15.26 8.05
C ASP A 161 11.67 14.43 8.76
N ARG A 162 11.62 13.12 8.51
CA ARG A 162 10.55 12.24 9.05
C ARG A 162 10.65 12.11 10.57
N ARG A 163 11.78 11.70 11.10
CA ARG A 163 11.97 11.54 12.56
C ARG A 163 11.71 12.80 13.35
N PRO A 164 12.29 13.98 13.03
CA PRO A 164 12.01 15.21 13.74
C PRO A 164 10.52 15.56 13.70
N SER A 165 9.87 15.45 12.56
CA SER A 165 8.45 15.75 12.40
C SER A 165 7.56 14.84 13.26
N VAL A 166 7.83 13.53 13.30
CA VAL A 166 7.11 12.57 14.15
C VAL A 166 7.25 12.95 15.62
N HIS A 167 8.49 13.22 16.08
CA HIS A 167 8.74 13.60 17.46
C HIS A 167 8.01 14.89 17.85
N ASP A 168 8.01 15.88 16.96
CA ASP A 168 7.28 17.15 17.19
C ASP A 168 5.75 16.91 17.22
N MET A 169 5.22 16.06 16.35
CA MET A 169 3.79 15.72 16.35
C MET A 169 3.38 15.01 17.64
N ILE A 170 4.20 14.10 18.17
CA ILE A 170 3.97 13.42 19.46
C ILE A 170 4.05 14.43 20.60
N LYS A 171 5.10 15.26 20.65
CA LYS A 171 5.30 16.29 21.68
C LYS A 171 4.14 17.28 21.75
N ASN A 172 3.60 17.67 20.59
CA ASN A 172 2.48 18.58 20.47
C ASN A 172 1.10 17.88 20.58
N LYS A 173 1.07 16.59 20.88
CA LYS A 173 -0.15 15.77 21.02
C LYS A 173 -1.04 15.76 19.75
N ILE A 174 -0.44 15.92 18.58
CA ILE A 174 -1.13 15.80 17.28
C ILE A 174 -1.41 14.32 17.00
N ILE A 175 -0.47 13.46 17.36
CA ILE A 175 -0.60 11.99 17.36
C ILE A 175 -0.18 11.45 18.72
N ASN A 176 -0.68 10.27 19.09
CA ASN A 176 -0.33 9.62 20.36
C ASN A 176 0.99 8.84 20.27
N SER A 177 1.14 8.05 19.20
CA SER A 177 2.33 7.26 18.86
C SER A 177 2.39 7.07 17.36
N CYS A 178 3.52 6.59 16.86
CA CYS A 178 3.69 6.31 15.43
C CYS A 178 4.66 5.13 15.24
N ASP A 179 4.25 4.18 14.42
CA ASP A 179 5.02 3.01 13.98
C ASP A 179 5.77 3.25 12.66
#